data_0798902e804888a0d442c2100c6f0744
#
_entry.id   0798902e804888a0d442c2100c6f0744
#
_cell.length_a   1.000
_cell.length_b   1.000
_cell.length_c   1.000
_cell.angle_alpha   90.00
_cell.angle_beta   90.00
_cell.angle_gamma   90.00
#
_symmetry.space_group_name_H-M   'P 1'
#
loop_
_entity.id
_entity.type
_entity.pdbx_description
1 polymer ?
#
loop_
_entity_poly.entity_id
_entity_poly.type
_entity_poly.pdbx_seq_one_letter_code
_entity_poly.pdbx_strand_id
1 'polypeptide(L)'
;MTSADRCPLCAVPIDAAGGWAAVNAAAARQDVRCAACGWTLAGPWRPGRADRAAAEAALSAARLEFDLRAAARAGDDWLPYAAHLRGRPTEAQWQEARREVAALREAARPPLAAVLDALGPHRALVVVAVEDAGVRLFVTGGVPAAGPLGFRELTAVPWPALLPGLPEDAAHRRFQLAGGPSGIDPAWADATIGGAAGDLVRRYCTSVDTAVMSGLPGMPFPDAVVRAFTDLLPDVRIAAGEPDAAALLGRIVAERPIARPYGLAALRSRPGDGAAEVVRLPLFPAGARAGDEAEVRVRRPPGPDQETALAVVTWDDPPEPVRIVSARMPRGAAGLVRVALDGPGRLRFLEPDTVNGDAPTWPDLLRRVPRRLPATAFATELVCVLELGGRAETARRRRDLVADLLELLGDELGGTARVAVVGHLDHPIDPKHKNRDVVSGGPLQPADDAARTLADLPSPPSGPFGARAAPLEDSLDRAAALLNGPRDGRARILLTVAGRPPHPGSGHGDVIRPVEPCPHRLNWRQSAAQLEASGVRLIAVTDAPAPKGVPGQDGRRRDAPEWAVLGAAHRTDLDSADAAGLAKVLGVLPDGDAPPLPFPLVP
;
A
#
# COMPACT_ATOMS: atom_id res chain seq x y z
N MET A 1 -28.15 -52.35 5.13
CA MET A 1 -28.36 -52.68 3.69
C MET A 1 -27.42 -53.85 3.37
N THR A 2 -27.97 -54.98 2.93
CA THR A 2 -27.16 -56.14 2.57
C THR A 2 -26.53 -55.89 1.20
N SER A 3 -25.37 -56.49 0.88
CA SER A 3 -24.63 -56.32 -0.40
C SER A 3 -25.46 -56.71 -1.64
N ALA A 4 -26.65 -57.26 -1.44
CA ALA A 4 -27.59 -57.68 -2.48
C ALA A 4 -28.38 -56.53 -3.13
N ASP A 5 -28.37 -55.32 -2.56
CA ASP A 5 -29.18 -54.21 -3.03
C ASP A 5 -28.38 -53.18 -3.89
N ARG A 6 -27.16 -53.54 -4.27
CA ARG A 6 -26.26 -52.67 -5.05
C ARG A 6 -25.78 -53.34 -6.33
N CYS A 7 -25.57 -52.52 -7.37
CA CYS A 7 -24.97 -52.97 -8.63
C CYS A 7 -23.55 -53.54 -8.34
N PRO A 8 -23.26 -54.77 -8.81
CA PRO A 8 -21.96 -55.39 -8.54
C PRO A 8 -20.78 -54.71 -9.24
N LEU A 9 -21.06 -53.83 -10.21
CA LEU A 9 -20.04 -53.09 -10.95
C LEU A 9 -19.79 -51.71 -10.35
N CYS A 10 -20.78 -50.83 -10.29
CA CYS A 10 -20.63 -49.44 -9.86
C CYS A 10 -21.03 -49.18 -8.39
N ALA A 11 -21.52 -50.19 -7.69
CA ALA A 11 -22.00 -50.16 -6.30
C ALA A 11 -23.20 -49.20 -6.03
N VAL A 12 -23.81 -48.62 -7.05
CA VAL A 12 -25.01 -47.79 -6.91
C VAL A 12 -26.19 -48.63 -6.47
N PRO A 13 -27.06 -48.18 -5.53
CA PRO A 13 -28.27 -48.88 -5.15
C PRO A 13 -29.13 -49.24 -6.36
N ILE A 14 -29.68 -50.43 -6.42
CA ILE A 14 -30.62 -50.84 -7.45
C ILE A 14 -32.02 -50.57 -6.91
N ASP A 15 -32.68 -49.54 -7.45
CA ASP A 15 -34.06 -49.17 -7.12
C ASP A 15 -35.01 -50.15 -7.77
N ALA A 16 -35.13 -51.33 -7.17
CA ALA A 16 -36.21 -52.25 -7.48
C ALA A 16 -37.09 -52.40 -6.22
N ALA A 17 -38.35 -52.05 -6.29
CA ALA A 17 -39.33 -52.34 -5.26
C ALA A 17 -39.30 -53.87 -4.99
N GLY A 18 -38.55 -54.29 -3.94
CA GLY A 18 -38.42 -55.68 -3.58
C GLY A 18 -36.99 -56.25 -3.53
N GLY A 19 -35.92 -55.41 -3.75
CA GLY A 19 -34.52 -55.84 -3.69
C GLY A 19 -34.13 -56.91 -4.73
N TRP A 20 -32.98 -57.58 -4.51
CA TRP A 20 -32.48 -58.64 -5.41
C TRP A 20 -33.47 -59.78 -5.69
N ALA A 21 -34.38 -60.08 -4.76
CA ALA A 21 -35.39 -61.11 -4.96
C ALA A 21 -36.40 -60.72 -6.06
N ALA A 22 -36.82 -59.44 -6.11
CA ALA A 22 -37.69 -58.91 -7.18
C ALA A 22 -36.90 -58.72 -8.49
N VAL A 23 -35.64 -58.32 -8.44
CA VAL A 23 -34.73 -58.23 -9.60
C VAL A 23 -34.52 -59.61 -10.20
N ASN A 24 -34.27 -60.64 -9.39
CA ASN A 24 -34.12 -62.01 -9.85
C ASN A 24 -35.42 -62.57 -10.44
N ALA A 25 -36.59 -62.22 -9.90
CA ALA A 25 -37.88 -62.60 -10.44
C ALA A 25 -38.23 -61.85 -11.75
N ALA A 26 -37.84 -60.59 -11.88
CA ALA A 26 -38.00 -59.81 -13.09
C ALA A 26 -36.97 -60.19 -14.17
N ALA A 27 -35.71 -60.46 -13.78
CA ALA A 27 -34.62 -60.87 -14.67
C ALA A 27 -34.83 -62.26 -15.28
N ALA A 28 -35.71 -63.09 -14.69
CA ALA A 28 -36.15 -64.32 -15.31
C ALA A 28 -36.93 -64.08 -16.64
N ARG A 29 -37.33 -62.82 -16.92
CA ARG A 29 -38.15 -62.45 -18.07
C ARG A 29 -37.57 -61.35 -18.98
N GLN A 30 -36.61 -60.56 -18.51
CA GLN A 30 -35.96 -59.47 -19.27
C GLN A 30 -34.57 -59.18 -18.69
N ASP A 31 -33.64 -58.75 -19.56
CA ASP A 31 -32.31 -58.28 -19.13
C ASP A 31 -32.46 -57.00 -18.28
N VAL A 32 -32.05 -57.07 -17.01
CA VAL A 32 -32.06 -55.88 -16.13
C VAL A 32 -30.74 -55.13 -16.31
N ARG A 33 -30.86 -53.91 -16.76
CA ARG A 33 -29.71 -53.00 -16.97
C ARG A 33 -29.58 -52.01 -15.81
N CYS A 34 -28.36 -51.87 -15.28
CA CYS A 34 -28.08 -50.82 -14.31
C CYS A 34 -28.18 -49.46 -14.96
N ALA A 35 -29.04 -48.59 -14.47
CA ALA A 35 -29.24 -47.23 -15.03
C ALA A 35 -27.96 -46.37 -14.91
N ALA A 36 -27.15 -46.59 -13.85
CA ALA A 36 -25.95 -45.80 -13.57
C ALA A 36 -24.76 -46.18 -14.47
N CYS A 37 -24.49 -47.46 -14.69
CA CYS A 37 -23.28 -47.91 -15.44
C CYS A 37 -23.62 -48.68 -16.71
N GLY A 38 -24.91 -48.90 -17.00
CA GLY A 38 -25.34 -49.63 -18.18
C GLY A 38 -25.10 -51.12 -18.17
N TRP A 39 -24.55 -51.68 -17.09
CA TRP A 39 -24.24 -53.11 -16.98
C TRP A 39 -25.52 -53.92 -16.98
N THR A 40 -25.55 -54.98 -17.78
CA THR A 40 -26.73 -55.85 -17.94
C THR A 40 -26.54 -57.12 -17.12
N LEU A 41 -27.50 -57.36 -16.21
CA LEU A 41 -27.65 -58.62 -15.50
C LEU A 41 -28.39 -59.61 -16.42
N ALA A 42 -27.71 -60.57 -16.99
CA ALA A 42 -28.30 -61.57 -17.82
C ALA A 42 -28.83 -62.75 -16.99
N GLY A 43 -30.12 -63.06 -17.17
CA GLY A 43 -30.79 -64.32 -16.79
C GLY A 43 -30.87 -64.68 -15.30
N PRO A 44 -31.65 -65.72 -14.92
CA PRO A 44 -31.75 -66.14 -13.53
C PRO A 44 -30.43 -66.69 -13.07
N TRP A 45 -29.90 -66.13 -12.01
CA TRP A 45 -28.64 -66.50 -11.40
C TRP A 45 -28.73 -67.84 -10.62
N ARG A 46 -28.93 -68.92 -11.37
CA ARG A 46 -28.76 -70.31 -10.90
C ARG A 46 -28.01 -71.11 -11.95
N PRO A 47 -26.76 -70.71 -12.28
CA PRO A 47 -25.96 -71.52 -13.16
C PRO A 47 -25.55 -72.83 -12.48
N GLY A 48 -25.40 -73.88 -13.26
CA GLY A 48 -24.69 -75.06 -12.86
C GLY A 48 -23.26 -74.69 -12.44
N ARG A 49 -22.51 -75.65 -11.79
CA ARG A 49 -21.19 -75.28 -11.22
C ARG A 49 -20.18 -74.71 -12.23
N ALA A 50 -20.23 -75.17 -13.49
CA ALA A 50 -19.41 -74.69 -14.59
C ALA A 50 -19.82 -73.26 -15.04
N ASP A 51 -21.11 -72.99 -15.16
CA ASP A 51 -21.66 -71.72 -15.57
C ASP A 51 -21.46 -70.63 -14.52
N ARG A 52 -21.42 -71.02 -13.22
CA ARG A 52 -21.14 -70.13 -12.12
C ARG A 52 -19.70 -69.66 -12.16
N ALA A 53 -18.72 -70.53 -12.41
CA ALA A 53 -17.32 -70.15 -12.52
C ALA A 53 -17.09 -69.22 -13.71
N ALA A 54 -17.72 -69.48 -14.84
CA ALA A 54 -17.66 -68.61 -16.01
C ALA A 54 -18.31 -67.23 -15.76
N ALA A 55 -19.43 -67.18 -15.05
CA ALA A 55 -20.10 -65.93 -14.70
C ALA A 55 -19.32 -65.12 -13.68
N GLU A 56 -18.68 -65.75 -12.67
CA GLU A 56 -17.79 -65.08 -11.72
C GLU A 56 -16.51 -64.56 -12.40
N ALA A 57 -15.94 -65.29 -13.36
CA ALA A 57 -14.81 -64.81 -14.17
C ALA A 57 -15.19 -63.60 -15.06
N ALA A 58 -16.34 -63.66 -15.70
CA ALA A 58 -16.86 -62.53 -16.52
C ALA A 58 -17.14 -61.29 -15.67
N LEU A 59 -17.73 -61.43 -14.48
CA LEU A 59 -17.93 -60.33 -13.54
C LEU A 59 -16.61 -59.73 -13.05
N SER A 60 -15.61 -60.57 -12.75
CA SER A 60 -14.29 -60.14 -12.33
C SER A 60 -13.58 -59.34 -13.44
N ALA A 61 -13.68 -59.80 -14.69
CA ALA A 61 -13.13 -59.10 -15.84
C ALA A 61 -13.83 -57.73 -16.05
N ALA A 62 -15.17 -57.73 -15.99
CA ALA A 62 -15.95 -56.49 -16.13
C ALA A 62 -15.66 -55.45 -15.02
N ARG A 63 -15.45 -55.93 -13.79
CA ARG A 63 -15.04 -55.08 -12.65
C ARG A 63 -13.68 -54.46 -12.90
N LEU A 64 -12.69 -55.22 -13.32
CA LEU A 64 -11.37 -54.72 -13.61
C LEU A 64 -11.40 -53.72 -14.77
N GLU A 65 -12.11 -53.98 -15.86
CA GLU A 65 -12.27 -53.09 -16.99
C GLU A 65 -12.93 -51.76 -16.56
N PHE A 66 -14.00 -51.81 -15.76
CA PHE A 66 -14.67 -50.62 -15.23
C PHE A 66 -13.71 -49.77 -14.37
N ASP A 67 -12.94 -50.43 -13.47
CA ASP A 67 -11.98 -49.77 -12.60
C ASP A 67 -10.82 -49.15 -13.41
N LEU A 68 -10.34 -49.83 -14.46
CA LEU A 68 -9.27 -49.33 -15.32
C LEU A 68 -9.69 -48.10 -16.12
N ARG A 69 -10.91 -48.06 -16.61
CA ARG A 69 -11.46 -46.83 -17.27
C ARG A 69 -11.51 -45.65 -16.28
N ALA A 70 -11.91 -45.90 -15.04
CA ALA A 70 -11.87 -44.89 -13.99
C ALA A 70 -10.44 -44.42 -13.69
N ALA A 71 -9.52 -45.37 -13.49
CA ALA A 71 -8.10 -45.08 -13.25
C ALA A 71 -7.48 -44.26 -14.43
N ALA A 72 -7.80 -44.66 -15.68
CA ALA A 72 -7.31 -43.95 -16.87
C ALA A 72 -7.87 -42.54 -17.00
N ARG A 73 -9.10 -42.25 -16.54
CA ARG A 73 -9.64 -40.88 -16.41
C ARG A 73 -8.98 -40.13 -15.27
N ALA A 74 -8.62 -40.79 -14.18
CA ALA A 74 -8.02 -40.20 -13.00
C ALA A 74 -6.55 -39.78 -13.20
N GLY A 75 -5.81 -40.48 -14.06
CA GLY A 75 -4.41 -40.16 -14.30
C GLY A 75 -3.76 -40.96 -15.44
N ASP A 76 -2.51 -40.67 -15.70
CA ASP A 76 -1.72 -41.32 -16.76
C ASP A 76 -1.06 -42.63 -16.30
N ASP A 77 -1.10 -42.89 -15.00
CA ASP A 77 -0.60 -44.12 -14.34
C ASP A 77 -1.68 -44.69 -13.43
N TRP A 78 -1.84 -46.03 -13.46
CA TRP A 78 -2.77 -46.73 -12.60
C TRP A 78 -2.22 -47.05 -11.20
N LEU A 79 -0.90 -47.00 -11.03
CA LEU A 79 -0.25 -47.36 -9.76
C LEU A 79 -0.79 -46.62 -8.54
N PRO A 80 -1.05 -45.31 -8.59
CA PRO A 80 -1.67 -44.58 -7.47
C PRO A 80 -3.04 -45.14 -7.06
N TYR A 81 -3.73 -45.83 -7.98
CA TYR A 81 -5.07 -46.39 -7.76
C TYR A 81 -5.07 -47.91 -7.53
N ALA A 82 -3.88 -48.55 -7.51
CA ALA A 82 -3.75 -50.01 -7.42
C ALA A 82 -4.53 -50.63 -6.26
N ALA A 83 -4.60 -49.94 -5.11
CA ALA A 83 -5.35 -50.42 -3.93
C ALA A 83 -6.88 -50.38 -4.12
N HIS A 84 -7.38 -49.66 -5.14
CA HIS A 84 -8.79 -49.48 -5.42
C HIS A 84 -9.30 -50.34 -6.61
N LEU A 85 -8.36 -50.97 -7.33
CA LEU A 85 -8.69 -51.85 -8.45
C LEU A 85 -9.13 -53.22 -7.93
N ARG A 86 -10.24 -53.77 -8.46
CA ARG A 86 -10.74 -55.10 -8.11
C ARG A 86 -10.08 -56.22 -8.93
N GLY A 87 -8.78 -56.07 -9.19
CA GLY A 87 -7.95 -57.02 -9.91
C GLY A 87 -6.59 -56.41 -10.29
N ARG A 88 -5.67 -57.24 -10.77
CA ARG A 88 -4.37 -56.76 -11.25
C ARG A 88 -4.39 -56.66 -12.77
N PRO A 89 -4.21 -55.48 -13.35
CA PRO A 89 -4.22 -55.30 -14.80
C PRO A 89 -2.96 -55.85 -15.46
N THR A 90 -3.11 -56.25 -16.71
CA THR A 90 -1.97 -56.40 -17.63
C THR A 90 -1.69 -55.04 -18.30
N GLU A 91 -0.46 -54.88 -18.79
CA GLU A 91 -0.09 -53.65 -19.54
C GLU A 91 -1.00 -53.40 -20.75
N ALA A 92 -1.36 -54.47 -21.48
CA ALA A 92 -2.24 -54.37 -22.64
C ALA A 92 -3.65 -53.81 -22.25
N GLN A 93 -4.21 -54.29 -21.13
CA GLN A 93 -5.51 -53.81 -20.64
C GLN A 93 -5.43 -52.33 -20.22
N TRP A 94 -4.32 -51.95 -19.56
CA TRP A 94 -4.10 -50.55 -19.21
C TRP A 94 -4.02 -49.63 -20.43
N GLN A 95 -3.23 -50.02 -21.43
CA GLN A 95 -3.08 -49.23 -22.67
C GLN A 95 -4.38 -49.14 -23.45
N GLU A 96 -5.23 -50.18 -23.43
CA GLU A 96 -6.56 -50.11 -24.04
C GLU A 96 -7.46 -49.10 -23.32
N ALA A 97 -7.56 -49.18 -21.99
CA ALA A 97 -8.34 -48.23 -21.20
C ALA A 97 -7.89 -46.75 -21.42
N ARG A 98 -6.58 -46.54 -21.53
CA ARG A 98 -6.02 -45.18 -21.86
C ARG A 98 -6.44 -44.69 -23.24
N ARG A 99 -6.41 -45.53 -24.25
CA ARG A 99 -6.84 -45.17 -25.62
C ARG A 99 -8.32 -44.77 -25.68
N GLU A 100 -9.17 -45.55 -25.04
CA GLU A 100 -10.60 -45.24 -24.95
C GLU A 100 -10.86 -43.89 -24.27
N VAL A 101 -10.15 -43.58 -23.17
CA VAL A 101 -10.30 -42.33 -22.42
C VAL A 101 -9.72 -41.14 -23.18
N ALA A 102 -8.62 -41.31 -23.89
CA ALA A 102 -8.00 -40.23 -24.68
C ALA A 102 -8.96 -39.68 -25.73
N ALA A 103 -9.73 -40.55 -26.39
CA ALA A 103 -10.75 -40.13 -27.35
C ALA A 103 -11.87 -39.25 -26.75
N LEU A 104 -12.14 -39.37 -25.43
CA LEU A 104 -13.13 -38.56 -24.73
C LEU A 104 -12.60 -37.18 -24.28
N ARG A 105 -11.27 -37.03 -24.23
CA ARG A 105 -10.61 -35.77 -23.81
C ARG A 105 -10.40 -34.77 -24.93
N GLU A 106 -10.53 -35.19 -26.19
CA GLU A 106 -10.15 -34.41 -27.39
C GLU A 106 -11.11 -33.29 -27.79
N ALA A 107 -12.16 -32.98 -27.05
CA ALA A 107 -13.00 -31.81 -27.36
C ALA A 107 -12.17 -30.52 -27.18
N ALA A 108 -11.73 -29.94 -28.31
CA ALA A 108 -10.93 -28.72 -28.32
C ALA A 108 -11.69 -27.56 -27.67
N ARG A 109 -11.27 -27.20 -26.46
CA ARG A 109 -11.79 -26.03 -25.74
C ARG A 109 -10.81 -24.86 -25.93
N PRO A 110 -11.28 -23.61 -26.10
CA PRO A 110 -10.39 -22.48 -26.20
C PRO A 110 -9.59 -22.32 -24.90
N PRO A 111 -8.33 -21.89 -24.95
CA PRO A 111 -7.57 -21.59 -23.74
C PRO A 111 -8.22 -20.42 -22.99
N LEU A 112 -8.14 -20.41 -21.65
CA LEU A 112 -8.72 -19.36 -20.81
C LEU A 112 -8.20 -17.97 -21.18
N ALA A 113 -6.94 -17.85 -21.59
CA ALA A 113 -6.36 -16.60 -22.07
C ALA A 113 -7.17 -15.99 -23.23
N ALA A 114 -7.55 -16.82 -24.22
CA ALA A 114 -8.37 -16.35 -25.35
C ALA A 114 -9.78 -15.91 -24.93
N VAL A 115 -10.37 -16.56 -23.93
CA VAL A 115 -11.66 -16.14 -23.34
C VAL A 115 -11.54 -14.77 -22.68
N LEU A 116 -10.46 -14.56 -21.92
CA LEU A 116 -10.19 -13.29 -21.25
C LEU A 116 -9.90 -12.17 -22.26
N ASP A 117 -9.16 -12.46 -23.33
CA ASP A 117 -8.82 -11.48 -24.37
C ASP A 117 -10.07 -11.01 -25.14
N ALA A 118 -10.97 -11.93 -25.41
CA ALA A 118 -12.23 -11.62 -26.09
C ALA A 118 -13.17 -10.71 -25.26
N LEU A 119 -13.01 -10.69 -23.91
CA LEU A 119 -13.79 -9.84 -23.03
C LEU A 119 -13.20 -8.45 -22.86
N GLY A 120 -11.90 -8.31 -23.06
CA GLY A 120 -11.16 -7.09 -22.81
C GLY A 120 -10.80 -6.86 -21.32
N PRO A 121 -9.90 -5.90 -21.04
CA PRO A 121 -9.28 -5.76 -19.70
C PRO A 121 -10.20 -5.18 -18.63
N HIS A 122 -11.29 -4.53 -19.02
CA HIS A 122 -12.15 -3.77 -18.09
C HIS A 122 -13.43 -4.52 -17.69
N ARG A 123 -13.72 -5.68 -18.30
CA ARG A 123 -14.89 -6.46 -17.94
C ARG A 123 -14.57 -7.46 -16.84
N ALA A 124 -15.47 -7.53 -15.86
CA ALA A 124 -15.40 -8.56 -14.84
C ALA A 124 -15.72 -9.93 -15.44
N LEU A 125 -14.96 -10.94 -15.07
CA LEU A 125 -15.24 -12.33 -15.40
C LEU A 125 -15.15 -13.16 -14.12
N VAL A 126 -16.18 -13.95 -13.85
CA VAL A 126 -16.11 -15.03 -12.86
C VAL A 126 -15.62 -16.30 -13.55
N VAL A 127 -14.52 -16.84 -13.06
CA VAL A 127 -13.97 -18.12 -13.51
C VAL A 127 -14.35 -19.19 -12.49
N VAL A 128 -15.14 -20.17 -12.93
CA VAL A 128 -15.46 -21.38 -12.17
C VAL A 128 -14.45 -22.44 -12.55
N ALA A 129 -13.60 -22.80 -11.62
CA ALA A 129 -12.58 -23.82 -11.80
C ALA A 129 -12.96 -25.12 -11.09
N VAL A 130 -13.01 -26.20 -11.87
CA VAL A 130 -13.26 -27.55 -11.36
C VAL A 130 -11.92 -28.27 -11.24
N GLU A 131 -11.50 -28.54 -10.01
CA GLU A 131 -10.16 -29.01 -9.64
C GLU A 131 -10.22 -30.26 -8.75
N ASP A 132 -9.07 -30.88 -8.46
CA ASP A 132 -8.98 -32.05 -7.57
C ASP A 132 -9.51 -31.81 -6.14
N ALA A 133 -9.39 -30.58 -5.66
CA ALA A 133 -9.83 -30.21 -4.31
C ALA A 133 -11.36 -29.93 -4.25
N GLY A 134 -11.96 -29.51 -5.36
CA GLY A 134 -13.37 -29.08 -5.43
C GLY A 134 -13.63 -28.07 -6.54
N VAL A 135 -14.61 -27.22 -6.31
CA VAL A 135 -14.96 -26.12 -7.21
C VAL A 135 -14.52 -24.81 -6.57
N ARG A 136 -13.71 -24.04 -7.28
CA ARG A 136 -13.25 -22.72 -6.86
C ARG A 136 -13.77 -21.65 -7.81
N LEU A 137 -14.14 -20.51 -7.27
CA LEU A 137 -14.59 -19.38 -8.05
C LEU A 137 -13.58 -18.24 -7.88
N PHE A 138 -13.16 -17.67 -9.00
CA PHE A 138 -12.29 -16.52 -9.04
C PHE A 138 -13.00 -15.38 -9.77
N VAL A 139 -12.75 -14.13 -9.34
CA VAL A 139 -13.09 -12.96 -10.16
C VAL A 139 -11.80 -12.38 -10.74
N THR A 140 -11.85 -12.02 -12.02
CA THR A 140 -10.75 -11.38 -12.75
C THR A 140 -11.26 -10.22 -13.59
N GLY A 141 -10.35 -9.37 -14.09
CA GLY A 141 -10.68 -8.19 -14.89
C GLY A 141 -10.37 -6.89 -14.14
N GLY A 142 -10.68 -5.76 -14.77
CA GLY A 142 -10.40 -4.42 -14.28
C GLY A 142 -11.34 -3.91 -13.17
N VAL A 143 -11.92 -4.79 -12.36
CA VAL A 143 -12.86 -4.42 -11.30
C VAL A 143 -12.17 -4.41 -9.93
N PRO A 144 -12.59 -3.53 -9.00
CA PRO A 144 -12.03 -3.49 -7.65
C PRO A 144 -12.07 -4.85 -6.94
N ALA A 145 -13.13 -5.64 -7.17
CA ALA A 145 -13.28 -6.97 -6.59
C ALA A 145 -12.15 -7.95 -6.94
N ALA A 146 -11.44 -7.76 -8.06
CA ALA A 146 -10.31 -8.61 -8.46
C ALA A 146 -9.01 -8.33 -7.69
N GLY A 147 -8.95 -7.24 -6.93
CA GLY A 147 -7.76 -6.84 -6.18
C GLY A 147 -6.58 -6.40 -7.05
N PRO A 148 -5.46 -6.02 -6.43
CA PRO A 148 -4.30 -5.49 -7.14
C PRO A 148 -3.61 -6.51 -8.05
N LEU A 149 -3.72 -7.82 -7.74
CA LEU A 149 -3.19 -8.90 -8.57
C LEU A 149 -3.98 -9.12 -9.87
N GLY A 150 -5.12 -8.43 -10.06
CA GLY A 150 -5.98 -8.59 -11.22
C GLY A 150 -6.85 -9.86 -11.19
N PHE A 151 -6.76 -10.68 -10.13
CA PHE A 151 -7.70 -11.76 -9.83
C PHE A 151 -7.75 -12.04 -8.32
N ARG A 152 -8.88 -12.57 -7.86
CA ARG A 152 -9.10 -12.95 -6.46
C ARG A 152 -10.02 -14.16 -6.38
N GLU A 153 -9.73 -15.07 -5.46
CA GLU A 153 -10.64 -16.14 -5.10
C GLU A 153 -11.86 -15.59 -4.35
N LEU A 154 -13.05 -15.94 -4.80
CA LEU A 154 -14.31 -15.58 -4.18
C LEU A 154 -14.77 -16.62 -3.15
N THR A 155 -14.62 -17.90 -3.52
CA THR A 155 -15.01 -19.02 -2.67
C THR A 155 -14.40 -20.33 -3.19
N ALA A 156 -14.29 -21.30 -2.29
CA ALA A 156 -13.94 -22.68 -2.59
C ALA A 156 -14.96 -23.63 -1.94
N VAL A 157 -15.44 -24.60 -2.72
CA VAL A 157 -16.36 -25.63 -2.25
C VAL A 157 -15.70 -26.98 -2.46
N PRO A 158 -15.24 -27.65 -1.40
CA PRO A 158 -14.57 -28.94 -1.52
C PRO A 158 -15.52 -30.06 -1.95
N TRP A 159 -14.99 -31.05 -2.66
CA TRP A 159 -15.80 -32.19 -3.15
C TRP A 159 -16.67 -32.85 -2.08
N PRO A 160 -16.22 -33.11 -0.82
CA PRO A 160 -17.09 -33.70 0.20
C PRO A 160 -18.29 -32.84 0.59
N ALA A 161 -18.23 -31.51 0.39
CA ALA A 161 -19.37 -30.60 0.59
C ALA A 161 -20.34 -30.64 -0.61
N LEU A 162 -19.82 -30.86 -1.83
CA LEU A 162 -20.62 -31.01 -3.04
C LEU A 162 -21.27 -32.39 -3.12
N LEU A 163 -20.53 -33.43 -2.79
CA LEU A 163 -20.93 -34.84 -2.86
C LEU A 163 -20.57 -35.54 -1.55
N PRO A 164 -21.43 -35.48 -0.54
CA PRO A 164 -21.25 -36.22 0.71
C PRO A 164 -21.09 -37.74 0.46
N GLY A 165 -20.11 -38.32 1.11
CA GLY A 165 -19.77 -39.73 0.96
C GLY A 165 -18.54 -40.03 0.11
N LEU A 166 -17.93 -38.99 -0.51
CA LEU A 166 -16.61 -39.12 -1.12
C LEU A 166 -15.53 -39.32 -0.05
N PRO A 167 -14.50 -40.16 -0.31
CA PRO A 167 -13.44 -40.43 0.67
C PRO A 167 -12.54 -39.21 0.90
N GLU A 168 -11.95 -39.16 2.09
CA GLU A 168 -10.97 -38.13 2.45
C GLU A 168 -9.64 -38.28 1.71
N ASP A 169 -9.23 -39.53 1.46
CA ASP A 169 -8.01 -39.82 0.70
C ASP A 169 -8.11 -39.28 -0.71
N ALA A 170 -7.12 -38.48 -1.12
CA ALA A 170 -7.13 -37.77 -2.37
C ALA A 170 -7.10 -38.69 -3.61
N ALA A 171 -6.31 -39.77 -3.58
CA ALA A 171 -6.21 -40.70 -4.69
C ALA A 171 -7.52 -41.51 -4.85
N HIS A 172 -8.07 -41.97 -3.74
CA HIS A 172 -9.35 -42.69 -3.72
C HIS A 172 -10.49 -41.76 -4.18
N ARG A 173 -10.55 -40.52 -3.70
CA ARG A 173 -11.53 -39.52 -4.12
C ARG A 173 -11.43 -39.24 -5.62
N ARG A 174 -10.23 -39.00 -6.12
CA ARG A 174 -9.99 -38.76 -7.55
C ARG A 174 -10.43 -39.97 -8.39
N PHE A 175 -10.14 -41.20 -7.96
CA PHE A 175 -10.60 -42.41 -8.60
C PHE A 175 -12.14 -42.52 -8.66
N GLN A 176 -12.83 -42.13 -7.58
CA GLN A 176 -14.30 -42.11 -7.55
C GLN A 176 -14.87 -40.99 -8.42
N LEU A 177 -14.29 -39.79 -8.40
CA LEU A 177 -14.68 -38.68 -9.28
C LEU A 177 -14.55 -39.05 -10.75
N ALA A 178 -13.60 -39.87 -11.10
CA ALA A 178 -13.38 -40.41 -12.43
C ALA A 178 -14.34 -41.56 -12.82
N GLY A 179 -15.31 -41.86 -11.97
CA GLY A 179 -16.33 -42.86 -12.22
C GLY A 179 -16.00 -44.25 -11.67
N GLY A 180 -15.06 -44.36 -10.71
CA GLY A 180 -14.84 -45.58 -9.93
C GLY A 180 -16.06 -45.98 -9.09
N PRO A 181 -16.07 -47.15 -8.47
CA PRO A 181 -17.21 -47.68 -7.72
C PRO A 181 -17.47 -46.89 -6.43
N SER A 182 -18.13 -45.74 -6.54
CA SER A 182 -18.42 -44.84 -5.42
C SER A 182 -19.70 -45.21 -4.66
N GLY A 183 -20.61 -45.95 -5.30
CA GLY A 183 -21.95 -46.20 -4.76
C GLY A 183 -22.85 -44.95 -4.76
N ILE A 184 -22.41 -43.84 -5.37
CA ILE A 184 -23.16 -42.60 -5.52
C ILE A 184 -24.10 -42.76 -6.74
N ASP A 185 -25.39 -42.52 -6.52
CA ASP A 185 -26.35 -42.51 -7.61
C ASP A 185 -26.12 -41.27 -8.52
N PRO A 186 -25.87 -41.45 -9.83
CA PRO A 186 -25.67 -40.34 -10.75
C PRO A 186 -26.79 -39.29 -10.75
N ALA A 187 -28.08 -39.75 -10.69
CA ALA A 187 -29.22 -38.84 -10.68
C ALA A 187 -29.24 -37.98 -9.38
N TRP A 188 -28.97 -38.58 -8.25
CA TRP A 188 -28.80 -37.85 -6.99
C TRP A 188 -27.60 -36.90 -7.03
N ALA A 189 -26.48 -37.34 -7.59
CA ALA A 189 -25.30 -36.51 -7.74
C ALA A 189 -25.58 -35.30 -8.63
N ASP A 190 -26.21 -35.50 -9.80
CA ASP A 190 -26.58 -34.41 -10.71
C ASP A 190 -27.53 -33.41 -10.03
N ALA A 191 -28.53 -33.87 -9.28
CA ALA A 191 -29.42 -33.00 -8.53
C ALA A 191 -28.70 -32.20 -7.42
N THR A 192 -27.80 -32.85 -6.69
CA THR A 192 -27.05 -32.24 -5.60
C THR A 192 -26.05 -31.19 -6.15
N ILE A 193 -25.31 -31.53 -7.20
CA ILE A 193 -24.39 -30.62 -7.90
C ILE A 193 -25.17 -29.46 -8.50
N GLY A 194 -26.33 -29.73 -9.15
CA GLY A 194 -27.20 -28.70 -9.73
C GLY A 194 -27.70 -27.69 -8.68
N GLY A 195 -28.09 -28.21 -7.51
CA GLY A 195 -28.48 -27.34 -6.38
C GLY A 195 -27.33 -26.43 -5.90
N ALA A 196 -26.15 -27.01 -5.67
CA ALA A 196 -24.97 -26.27 -5.27
C ALA A 196 -24.51 -25.26 -6.34
N ALA A 197 -24.52 -25.64 -7.61
CA ALA A 197 -24.21 -24.74 -8.72
C ALA A 197 -25.20 -23.58 -8.77
N GLY A 198 -26.51 -23.85 -8.57
CA GLY A 198 -27.56 -22.83 -8.50
C GLY A 198 -27.30 -21.80 -7.38
N ASP A 199 -26.85 -22.23 -6.21
CA ASP A 199 -26.47 -21.34 -5.10
C ASP A 199 -25.26 -20.46 -5.47
N LEU A 200 -24.24 -21.03 -6.08
CA LEU A 200 -23.04 -20.32 -6.52
C LEU A 200 -23.38 -19.30 -7.64
N VAL A 201 -24.20 -19.68 -8.60
CA VAL A 201 -24.66 -18.79 -9.68
C VAL A 201 -25.41 -17.60 -9.10
N ARG A 202 -26.39 -17.83 -8.22
CA ARG A 202 -27.17 -16.74 -7.59
C ARG A 202 -26.28 -15.78 -6.82
N ARG A 203 -25.25 -16.28 -6.16
CA ARG A 203 -24.40 -15.48 -5.28
C ARG A 203 -23.32 -14.72 -6.03
N TYR A 204 -22.77 -15.27 -7.12
CA TYR A 204 -21.55 -14.75 -7.72
C TYR A 204 -21.60 -14.46 -9.22
N CYS A 205 -22.57 -15.03 -9.97
CA CYS A 205 -22.53 -15.01 -11.43
C CYS A 205 -23.68 -14.21 -12.10
N THR A 206 -24.63 -13.68 -11.34
CA THR A 206 -25.90 -13.12 -11.90
C THR A 206 -25.75 -11.83 -12.71
N SER A 207 -24.64 -11.10 -12.56
CA SER A 207 -24.44 -9.82 -13.24
C SER A 207 -23.05 -9.69 -13.89
N VAL A 208 -22.36 -10.81 -14.07
CA VAL A 208 -20.96 -10.84 -14.49
C VAL A 208 -20.79 -11.93 -15.55
N ASP A 209 -19.99 -11.68 -16.58
CA ASP A 209 -19.59 -12.73 -17.52
C ASP A 209 -18.99 -13.91 -16.75
N THR A 210 -19.29 -15.14 -17.18
CA THR A 210 -18.82 -16.34 -16.49
C THR A 210 -18.14 -17.27 -17.47
N ALA A 211 -17.00 -17.83 -17.04
CA ALA A 211 -16.35 -18.93 -17.73
C ALA A 211 -16.22 -20.12 -16.80
N VAL A 212 -16.40 -21.32 -17.32
CA VAL A 212 -16.17 -22.57 -16.61
C VAL A 212 -14.95 -23.26 -17.21
N MET A 213 -14.04 -23.68 -16.37
CA MET A 213 -12.88 -24.49 -16.77
C MET A 213 -12.80 -25.74 -15.91
N SER A 214 -12.37 -26.84 -16.51
CA SER A 214 -12.16 -28.08 -15.79
C SER A 214 -10.73 -28.56 -16.01
N GLY A 215 -9.99 -28.74 -14.89
CA GLY A 215 -8.72 -29.45 -14.87
C GLY A 215 -8.88 -30.98 -14.91
N LEU A 216 -10.12 -31.49 -14.89
CA LEU A 216 -10.48 -32.90 -14.81
C LEU A 216 -11.44 -33.32 -15.94
N PRO A 217 -11.09 -33.05 -17.21
CA PRO A 217 -11.99 -33.33 -18.34
C PRO A 217 -12.23 -34.83 -18.51
N GLY A 218 -13.47 -35.20 -18.86
CA GLY A 218 -13.88 -36.59 -19.09
C GLY A 218 -14.15 -37.38 -17.82
N MET A 219 -14.12 -36.75 -16.64
CA MET A 219 -14.53 -37.36 -15.39
C MET A 219 -16.03 -37.09 -15.14
N PRO A 220 -16.86 -38.12 -14.84
CA PRO A 220 -18.31 -37.98 -14.76
C PRO A 220 -18.81 -36.89 -13.80
N PHE A 221 -18.28 -36.79 -12.56
CA PHE A 221 -18.73 -35.80 -11.58
C PHE A 221 -18.19 -34.39 -11.87
N PRO A 222 -16.90 -34.18 -12.19
CA PRO A 222 -16.41 -32.92 -12.70
C PRO A 222 -17.19 -32.41 -13.93
N ASP A 223 -17.47 -33.27 -14.89
CA ASP A 223 -18.26 -32.90 -16.08
C ASP A 223 -19.73 -32.59 -15.72
N ALA A 224 -20.30 -33.21 -14.66
CA ALA A 224 -21.62 -32.84 -14.15
C ALA A 224 -21.64 -31.41 -13.60
N VAL A 225 -20.57 -30.95 -12.93
CA VAL A 225 -20.44 -29.55 -12.50
C VAL A 225 -20.43 -28.62 -13.71
N VAL A 226 -19.62 -28.92 -14.74
CA VAL A 226 -19.57 -28.12 -15.97
C VAL A 226 -20.94 -28.02 -16.61
N ARG A 227 -21.68 -29.17 -16.76
CA ARG A 227 -23.04 -29.19 -17.29
C ARG A 227 -24.00 -28.34 -16.45
N ALA A 228 -23.98 -28.46 -15.13
CA ALA A 228 -24.84 -27.69 -14.24
C ALA A 228 -24.67 -26.17 -14.41
N PHE A 229 -23.47 -25.69 -14.54
CA PHE A 229 -23.22 -24.26 -14.84
C PHE A 229 -23.67 -23.89 -16.26
N THR A 230 -23.46 -24.75 -17.24
CA THR A 230 -23.90 -24.50 -18.64
C THR A 230 -25.43 -24.43 -18.74
N ASP A 231 -26.14 -25.29 -18.02
CA ASP A 231 -27.60 -25.32 -18.01
C ASP A 231 -28.20 -24.07 -17.30
N LEU A 232 -27.50 -23.56 -16.28
CA LEU A 232 -27.95 -22.39 -15.51
C LEU A 232 -27.56 -21.05 -16.15
N LEU A 233 -26.51 -21.03 -16.95
CA LEU A 233 -25.94 -19.83 -17.58
C LEU A 233 -25.79 -20.06 -19.09
N PRO A 234 -26.79 -19.69 -19.92
CA PRO A 234 -26.77 -19.95 -21.38
C PRO A 234 -25.57 -19.35 -22.10
N ASP A 235 -25.07 -18.20 -21.59
CA ASP A 235 -23.95 -17.47 -22.20
C ASP A 235 -22.59 -17.83 -21.58
N VAL A 236 -22.52 -18.87 -20.75
CA VAL A 236 -21.29 -19.29 -20.11
C VAL A 236 -20.27 -19.78 -21.15
N ARG A 237 -19.02 -19.36 -20.98
CA ARG A 237 -17.92 -19.77 -21.85
C ARG A 237 -17.19 -20.97 -21.22
N ILE A 238 -16.97 -22.01 -22.02
CA ILE A 238 -16.21 -23.17 -21.57
C ILE A 238 -14.78 -23.01 -22.04
N ALA A 239 -13.81 -23.03 -21.11
CA ALA A 239 -12.39 -22.92 -21.40
C ALA A 239 -11.66 -24.24 -21.07
N ALA A 240 -10.51 -24.46 -21.70
CA ALA A 240 -9.57 -25.47 -21.27
C ALA A 240 -9.01 -25.10 -19.89
N GLY A 241 -8.95 -26.07 -18.98
CA GLY A 241 -8.47 -25.90 -17.63
C GLY A 241 -7.13 -26.60 -17.40
N GLU A 242 -6.44 -26.15 -16.35
CA GLU A 242 -5.28 -26.81 -15.77
C GLU A 242 -5.63 -27.28 -14.35
N PRO A 243 -4.84 -28.21 -13.78
CA PRO A 243 -5.09 -28.72 -12.43
C PRO A 243 -5.05 -27.65 -11.33
N ASP A 244 -4.32 -26.54 -11.56
CA ASP A 244 -4.23 -25.39 -10.66
C ASP A 244 -4.68 -24.12 -11.39
N ALA A 245 -5.92 -23.75 -11.18
CA ALA A 245 -6.53 -22.56 -11.78
C ALA A 245 -5.90 -21.26 -11.27
N ALA A 246 -5.48 -21.19 -10.00
CA ALA A 246 -4.86 -20.00 -9.45
C ALA A 246 -3.50 -19.74 -10.10
N ALA A 247 -2.68 -20.79 -10.29
CA ALA A 247 -1.42 -20.67 -11.00
C ALA A 247 -1.62 -20.29 -12.48
N LEU A 248 -2.61 -20.87 -13.16
CA LEU A 248 -2.95 -20.53 -14.54
C LEU A 248 -3.38 -19.06 -14.64
N LEU A 249 -4.32 -18.60 -13.80
CA LEU A 249 -4.74 -17.20 -13.76
C LEU A 249 -3.57 -16.27 -13.44
N GLY A 250 -2.71 -16.65 -12.49
CA GLY A 250 -1.53 -15.89 -12.13
C GLY A 250 -0.57 -15.68 -13.31
N ARG A 251 -0.36 -16.71 -14.15
CA ARG A 251 0.46 -16.59 -15.37
C ARG A 251 -0.20 -15.70 -16.41
N ILE A 252 -1.46 -15.98 -16.74
CA ILE A 252 -2.21 -15.22 -17.76
C ILE A 252 -2.30 -13.73 -17.36
N VAL A 253 -2.61 -13.44 -16.10
CA VAL A 253 -2.76 -12.06 -15.63
C VAL A 253 -1.41 -11.35 -15.55
N ALA A 254 -0.32 -12.06 -15.19
CA ALA A 254 1.03 -11.45 -15.13
C ALA A 254 1.51 -10.88 -16.47
N GLU A 255 1.08 -11.44 -17.58
CA GLU A 255 1.44 -10.99 -18.94
C GLU A 255 0.55 -9.84 -19.43
N ARG A 256 -0.50 -9.51 -18.69
CA ARG A 256 -1.47 -8.48 -19.09
C ARG A 256 -1.06 -7.10 -18.59
N PRO A 257 -1.51 -6.04 -19.27
CA PRO A 257 -1.38 -4.70 -18.73
C PRO A 257 -2.20 -4.55 -17.44
N ILE A 258 -1.76 -3.68 -16.53
CA ILE A 258 -2.56 -3.34 -15.35
C ILE A 258 -3.86 -2.65 -15.78
N ALA A 259 -4.95 -3.09 -15.22
CA ALA A 259 -6.27 -2.54 -15.55
C ALA A 259 -6.59 -1.25 -14.77
N ARG A 260 -5.92 -1.03 -13.64
CA ARG A 260 -6.12 0.09 -12.73
C ARG A 260 -4.81 0.84 -12.49
N PRO A 261 -4.82 2.18 -12.43
CA PRO A 261 -3.61 2.94 -12.17
C PRO A 261 -3.09 2.68 -10.75
N TYR A 262 -1.77 2.73 -10.59
CA TYR A 262 -1.08 2.63 -9.32
C TYR A 262 -0.43 3.96 -8.94
N GLY A 263 -0.44 4.29 -7.65
CA GLY A 263 0.20 5.46 -7.11
C GLY A 263 0.91 5.19 -5.80
N LEU A 264 1.95 5.99 -5.51
CA LEU A 264 2.64 5.98 -4.22
C LEU A 264 1.84 6.81 -3.21
N ALA A 265 1.55 6.24 -2.05
CA ALA A 265 0.92 6.97 -0.95
C ALA A 265 1.92 7.96 -0.33
N ALA A 266 1.50 9.20 -0.18
CA ALA A 266 2.27 10.28 0.43
C ALA A 266 1.37 11.16 1.29
N LEU A 267 1.97 11.91 2.22
CA LEU A 267 1.24 12.87 3.05
C LEU A 267 1.34 14.28 2.47
N ARG A 268 0.23 14.98 2.54
CA ARG A 268 0.13 16.39 2.20
C ARG A 268 -0.70 17.12 3.26
N SER A 269 -0.42 18.39 3.46
CA SER A 269 -1.31 19.28 4.22
C SER A 269 -2.44 19.75 3.31
N ARG A 270 -3.67 19.58 3.77
CA ARG A 270 -4.84 20.07 3.03
C ARG A 270 -4.87 21.60 3.03
N PRO A 271 -5.04 22.24 1.87
CA PRO A 271 -5.20 23.69 1.81
C PRO A 271 -6.40 24.16 2.63
N GLY A 272 -6.21 25.18 3.46
CA GLY A 272 -7.27 25.82 4.26
C GLY A 272 -7.31 25.42 5.73
N ASP A 273 -7.36 24.16 6.07
CA ASP A 273 -7.46 23.70 7.48
C ASP A 273 -6.16 23.08 8.03
N GLY A 274 -5.18 22.81 7.16
CA GLY A 274 -3.90 22.22 7.55
C GLY A 274 -4.00 20.75 7.98
N ALA A 275 -5.12 20.09 7.73
CA ALA A 275 -5.29 18.68 8.06
C ALA A 275 -4.33 17.81 7.23
N ALA A 276 -3.81 16.76 7.84
CA ALA A 276 -3.01 15.76 7.13
C ALA A 276 -3.91 14.94 6.21
N GLU A 277 -3.49 14.78 4.97
CA GLU A 277 -4.20 14.04 3.94
C GLU A 277 -3.27 13.04 3.28
N VAL A 278 -3.72 11.80 3.12
CA VAL A 278 -3.02 10.79 2.32
C VAL A 278 -3.40 11.03 0.87
N VAL A 279 -2.42 11.36 0.05
CA VAL A 279 -2.56 11.54 -1.39
C VAL A 279 -1.84 10.44 -2.14
N ARG A 280 -2.19 10.24 -3.40
CA ARG A 280 -1.57 9.27 -4.28
C ARG A 280 -0.78 10.00 -5.36
N LEU A 281 0.54 9.80 -5.35
CA LEU A 281 1.41 10.29 -6.40
C LEU A 281 1.40 9.29 -7.55
N PRO A 282 1.11 9.70 -8.80
CA PRO A 282 0.98 8.77 -9.91
C PRO A 282 2.30 8.06 -10.21
N LEU A 283 2.24 6.73 -10.36
CA LEU A 283 3.35 5.88 -10.81
C LEU A 283 3.03 5.26 -12.16
N PHE A 284 2.05 4.38 -12.21
CA PHE A 284 1.70 3.67 -13.43
C PHE A 284 0.25 3.96 -13.83
N PRO A 285 0.00 4.44 -15.06
CA PRO A 285 -1.35 4.57 -15.58
C PRO A 285 -1.97 3.20 -15.86
N ALA A 286 -3.30 3.13 -15.97
CA ALA A 286 -3.94 1.96 -16.52
C ALA A 286 -3.39 1.66 -17.92
N GLY A 287 -3.14 0.39 -18.23
CA GLY A 287 -2.52 -0.03 -19.49
C GLY A 287 -0.99 -0.22 -19.42
N ALA A 288 -0.33 0.17 -18.33
CA ALA A 288 1.09 -0.10 -18.13
C ALA A 288 1.37 -1.62 -18.08
N ARG A 289 2.56 -2.03 -18.51
CA ARG A 289 2.95 -3.44 -18.71
C ARG A 289 4.18 -3.81 -17.89
N ALA A 290 4.41 -5.10 -17.72
CA ALA A 290 5.65 -5.60 -17.16
C ALA A 290 6.85 -5.05 -17.93
N GLY A 291 7.87 -4.56 -17.20
CA GLY A 291 9.04 -3.88 -17.72
C GLY A 291 8.95 -2.35 -17.72
N ASP A 292 7.77 -1.76 -17.52
CA ASP A 292 7.65 -0.31 -17.36
C ASP A 292 8.28 0.13 -16.03
N GLU A 293 8.93 1.28 -16.06
CA GLU A 293 9.49 1.93 -14.86
C GLU A 293 8.82 3.27 -14.63
N ALA A 294 8.67 3.62 -13.37
CA ALA A 294 8.14 4.92 -12.95
C ALA A 294 9.02 5.52 -11.87
N GLU A 295 9.06 6.84 -11.85
CA GLU A 295 9.77 7.60 -10.82
C GLU A 295 8.90 8.70 -10.25
N VAL A 296 9.05 8.95 -8.96
CA VAL A 296 8.38 10.04 -8.26
C VAL A 296 9.30 10.60 -7.19
N ARG A 297 9.29 11.92 -7.06
CA ARG A 297 10.02 12.60 -5.99
C ARG A 297 9.14 12.67 -4.75
N VAL A 298 9.73 12.36 -3.61
CA VAL A 298 9.10 12.47 -2.30
C VAL A 298 10.12 13.01 -1.32
N ARG A 299 9.63 13.57 -0.23
CA ARG A 299 10.48 14.11 0.82
C ARG A 299 10.32 13.27 2.09
N ARG A 300 11.43 12.91 2.70
CA ARG A 300 11.43 12.34 4.04
C ARG A 300 11.13 13.44 5.06
N PRO A 301 10.25 13.18 6.05
CA PRO A 301 10.11 14.08 7.19
C PRO A 301 11.43 14.20 7.95
N PRO A 302 11.78 15.39 8.48
CA PRO A 302 12.92 15.53 9.39
C PRO A 302 12.74 14.67 10.65
N GLY A 303 13.84 14.24 11.22
CA GLY A 303 13.86 13.44 12.45
C GLY A 303 14.92 12.36 12.44
N PRO A 304 15.00 11.52 13.49
CA PRO A 304 16.00 10.47 13.60
C PRO A 304 15.96 9.51 12.41
N ASP A 305 17.05 8.79 12.17
CA ASP A 305 17.14 7.80 11.10
C ASP A 305 16.10 6.71 11.29
N GLN A 306 15.00 6.87 10.59
CA GLN A 306 13.86 5.95 10.63
C GLN A 306 13.55 5.45 9.24
N GLU A 307 13.09 4.21 9.21
CA GLU A 307 12.54 3.62 8.01
C GLU A 307 11.19 4.28 7.67
N THR A 308 11.03 4.65 6.42
CA THR A 308 9.80 5.21 5.88
C THR A 308 9.06 4.13 5.13
N ALA A 309 7.76 3.96 5.36
CA ALA A 309 6.97 3.04 4.58
C ALA A 309 6.68 3.63 3.19
N LEU A 310 7.07 2.90 2.16
CA LEU A 310 6.70 3.17 0.78
C LEU A 310 5.55 2.22 0.41
N ALA A 311 4.35 2.77 0.29
CA ALA A 311 3.15 2.01 -0.04
C ALA A 311 2.65 2.39 -1.43
N VAL A 312 2.70 1.44 -2.36
CA VAL A 312 2.02 1.58 -3.64
C VAL A 312 0.61 1.04 -3.50
N VAL A 313 -0.36 1.83 -3.92
CA VAL A 313 -1.79 1.54 -3.79
C VAL A 313 -2.50 1.69 -5.13
N THR A 314 -3.66 1.05 -5.26
CA THR A 314 -4.56 1.29 -6.39
C THR A 314 -5.21 2.68 -6.30
N TRP A 315 -5.74 3.17 -7.42
CA TRP A 315 -6.39 4.50 -7.46
C TRP A 315 -7.89 4.43 -7.15
N ASP A 316 -8.36 3.30 -6.59
CA ASP A 316 -9.75 3.10 -6.20
C ASP A 316 -10.12 3.83 -4.91
N ASP A 317 -11.38 3.84 -4.58
CA ASP A 317 -11.91 4.34 -3.31
C ASP A 317 -12.78 3.24 -2.66
N PRO A 318 -12.33 2.67 -1.54
CA PRO A 318 -11.05 2.90 -0.84
C PRO A 318 -9.83 2.34 -1.60
N PRO A 319 -8.62 2.93 -1.40
CA PRO A 319 -7.41 2.43 -2.02
C PRO A 319 -6.99 1.07 -1.45
N GLU A 320 -6.58 0.16 -2.33
CA GLU A 320 -6.06 -1.15 -1.93
C GLU A 320 -4.53 -1.18 -2.04
N PRO A 321 -3.81 -1.72 -1.03
CA PRO A 321 -2.37 -1.82 -1.11
C PRO A 321 -1.96 -2.87 -2.15
N VAL A 322 -1.04 -2.47 -3.03
CA VAL A 322 -0.40 -3.34 -4.02
C VAL A 322 0.90 -3.90 -3.44
N ARG A 323 1.73 -3.02 -2.91
CA ARG A 323 3.01 -3.36 -2.30
C ARG A 323 3.35 -2.35 -1.19
N ILE A 324 3.78 -2.84 -0.05
CA ILE A 324 4.31 -2.02 1.05
C ILE A 324 5.71 -2.54 1.36
N VAL A 325 6.66 -1.63 1.47
CA VAL A 325 8.04 -1.92 1.88
C VAL A 325 8.51 -0.84 2.85
N SER A 326 9.47 -1.16 3.69
CA SER A 326 10.24 -0.18 4.46
C SER A 326 11.49 0.21 3.69
N ALA A 327 11.84 1.49 3.68
CA ALA A 327 13.02 2.00 3.00
C ALA A 327 13.73 3.07 3.84
N ARG A 328 15.05 3.15 3.71
CA ARG A 328 15.85 4.22 4.28
C ARG A 328 16.03 5.32 3.25
N MET A 329 15.42 6.44 3.49
CA MET A 329 15.55 7.61 2.63
C MET A 329 16.64 8.55 3.16
N PRO A 330 17.44 9.18 2.28
CA PRO A 330 18.46 10.15 2.70
C PRO A 330 17.81 11.33 3.43
N ARG A 331 18.52 11.91 4.38
CA ARG A 331 18.08 13.08 5.14
C ARG A 331 18.00 14.31 4.23
N GLY A 332 17.06 15.19 4.50
CA GLY A 332 17.01 16.58 4.01
C GLY A 332 16.81 16.80 2.52
N ALA A 333 16.92 15.77 1.69
CA ALA A 333 16.73 15.89 0.24
C ALA A 333 15.37 15.34 -0.21
N ALA A 334 14.85 15.88 -1.31
CA ALA A 334 13.81 15.19 -2.04
C ALA A 334 14.41 13.88 -2.59
N GLY A 335 14.00 12.76 -2.00
CA GLY A 335 14.41 11.43 -2.45
C GLY A 335 13.67 11.04 -3.73
N LEU A 336 14.36 10.37 -4.63
CA LEU A 336 13.76 9.73 -5.79
C LEU A 336 13.27 8.35 -5.38
N VAL A 337 12.03 8.02 -5.71
CA VAL A 337 11.49 6.67 -5.61
C VAL A 337 11.30 6.14 -7.02
N ARG A 338 12.06 5.10 -7.37
CA ARG A 338 11.95 4.40 -8.66
C ARG A 338 11.38 3.01 -8.44
N VAL A 339 10.39 2.66 -9.26
CA VAL A 339 9.67 1.40 -9.16
C VAL A 339 9.57 0.78 -10.54
N ALA A 340 9.88 -0.50 -10.66
CA ALA A 340 9.62 -1.30 -11.84
C ALA A 340 8.32 -2.10 -11.66
N LEU A 341 7.54 -2.19 -12.73
CA LEU A 341 6.35 -3.02 -12.81
C LEU A 341 6.74 -4.39 -13.37
N ASP A 342 6.66 -5.44 -12.55
CA ASP A 342 6.92 -6.82 -12.99
C ASP A 342 5.62 -7.56 -13.40
N GLY A 343 4.49 -6.84 -13.40
CA GLY A 343 3.15 -7.30 -13.76
C GLY A 343 2.08 -6.83 -12.79
N PRO A 344 0.80 -7.10 -13.04
CA PRO A 344 -0.28 -6.72 -12.14
C PRO A 344 -0.06 -7.22 -10.71
N GLY A 345 -0.06 -6.27 -9.75
CA GLY A 345 0.22 -6.53 -8.34
C GLY A 345 1.67 -6.88 -8.00
N ARG A 346 2.57 -6.89 -8.96
CA ARG A 346 3.99 -7.22 -8.78
C ARG A 346 4.84 -6.02 -9.07
N LEU A 347 5.46 -5.49 -8.04
CA LEU A 347 6.28 -4.28 -8.09
C LEU A 347 7.63 -4.54 -7.44
N ARG A 348 8.67 -3.96 -8.00
CA ARG A 348 10.02 -3.98 -7.46
C ARG A 348 10.53 -2.56 -7.32
N PHE A 349 10.89 -2.17 -6.10
CA PHE A 349 11.54 -0.89 -5.85
C PHE A 349 12.99 -0.98 -6.33
N LEU A 350 13.38 -0.01 -7.14
CA LEU A 350 14.73 0.15 -7.66
C LEU A 350 15.54 1.13 -6.81
N GLU A 351 14.86 2.17 -6.32
CA GLU A 351 15.37 3.21 -5.42
C GLU A 351 14.25 3.69 -4.49
N PRO A 352 14.53 4.00 -3.22
CA PRO A 352 15.74 3.68 -2.46
C PRO A 352 15.85 2.19 -2.11
N ASP A 353 16.99 1.78 -1.54
CA ASP A 353 17.15 0.42 -1.03
C ASP A 353 16.07 0.09 -0.01
N THR A 354 15.43 -1.05 -0.22
CA THR A 354 14.38 -1.54 0.69
C THR A 354 15.00 -2.36 1.83
N VAL A 355 14.44 -2.22 3.01
CA VAL A 355 14.86 -2.97 4.19
C VAL A 355 14.05 -4.26 4.26
N ASN A 356 14.75 -5.38 4.40
CA ASN A 356 14.10 -6.67 4.63
C ASN A 356 13.61 -6.75 6.08
N GLY A 357 12.31 -6.77 6.27
CA GLY A 357 11.66 -6.86 7.57
C GLY A 357 10.16 -7.02 7.40
N ASP A 358 9.44 -7.21 8.51
CA ASP A 358 7.98 -7.22 8.51
C ASP A 358 7.45 -5.82 8.13
N ALA A 359 6.97 -5.70 6.92
CA ALA A 359 6.34 -4.45 6.48
C ALA A 359 5.04 -4.20 7.29
N PRO A 360 4.80 -2.95 7.72
CA PRO A 360 3.57 -2.62 8.43
C PRO A 360 2.35 -2.86 7.54
N THR A 361 1.21 -3.18 8.14
CA THR A 361 -0.02 -3.35 7.37
C THR A 361 -0.61 -2.00 6.95
N TRP A 362 -1.38 -1.98 5.87
CA TRP A 362 -2.05 -0.76 5.40
C TRP A 362 -2.94 -0.10 6.47
N PRO A 363 -3.80 -0.84 7.21
CA PRO A 363 -4.57 -0.27 8.31
C PRO A 363 -3.71 0.32 9.44
N ASP A 364 -2.55 -0.29 9.74
CA ASP A 364 -1.62 0.22 10.75
C ASP A 364 -1.01 1.56 10.33
N LEU A 365 -0.63 1.66 9.06
CA LEU A 365 -0.10 2.92 8.50
C LEU A 365 -1.16 4.02 8.57
N LEU A 366 -2.39 3.75 8.15
CA LEU A 366 -3.47 4.74 8.18
C LEU A 366 -3.80 5.22 9.60
N ARG A 367 -3.76 4.33 10.61
CA ARG A 367 -3.98 4.71 12.02
C ARG A 367 -2.90 5.64 12.57
N ARG A 368 -1.69 5.60 12.01
CA ARG A 368 -0.56 6.45 12.40
C ARG A 368 -0.55 7.82 11.72
N VAL A 369 -1.43 8.07 10.74
CA VAL A 369 -1.55 9.39 10.11
C VAL A 369 -2.04 10.40 11.14
N PRO A 370 -1.28 11.47 11.43
CA PRO A 370 -1.71 12.47 12.39
C PRO A 370 -2.86 13.29 11.84
N ARG A 371 -3.65 13.90 12.70
CA ARG A 371 -4.73 14.81 12.26
C ARG A 371 -4.22 16.04 11.52
N ARG A 372 -3.02 16.53 11.90
CA ARG A 372 -2.32 17.63 11.24
C ARG A 372 -0.85 17.25 11.11
N LEU A 373 -0.24 17.67 10.01
CA LEU A 373 1.20 17.48 9.85
C LEU A 373 1.96 18.37 10.84
N PRO A 374 3.04 17.87 11.46
CA PRO A 374 3.91 18.67 12.30
C PRO A 374 4.59 19.77 11.48
N ALA A 375 5.02 20.85 12.14
CA ALA A 375 5.72 21.95 11.47
C ALA A 375 6.98 21.47 10.71
N THR A 376 7.63 20.44 11.21
CA THR A 376 8.77 19.76 10.56
C THR A 376 8.46 19.18 9.17
N ALA A 377 7.19 19.00 8.85
CA ALA A 377 6.76 18.48 7.55
C ALA A 377 6.77 19.55 6.44
N PHE A 378 6.97 20.83 6.78
CA PHE A 378 6.92 21.92 5.80
C PHE A 378 8.32 22.36 5.38
N ALA A 379 8.45 22.83 4.15
CA ALA A 379 9.61 23.61 3.76
C ALA A 379 9.63 24.90 4.61
N THR A 380 10.80 25.28 5.11
CA THR A 380 10.94 26.39 6.06
C THR A 380 11.69 27.56 5.43
N GLU A 381 11.15 28.77 5.58
CA GLU A 381 11.83 30.03 5.32
C GLU A 381 12.11 30.70 6.67
N LEU A 382 13.38 30.80 7.03
CA LEU A 382 13.85 31.40 8.28
C LEU A 382 14.65 32.65 8.00
N VAL A 383 14.30 33.75 8.63
CA VAL A 383 15.16 34.95 8.66
C VAL A 383 15.69 35.12 10.07
N CYS A 384 17.02 35.05 10.22
CA CYS A 384 17.73 35.32 11.46
C CYS A 384 18.16 36.78 11.47
N VAL A 385 17.52 37.60 12.30
CA VAL A 385 17.92 38.98 12.58
C VAL A 385 18.88 38.99 13.76
N LEU A 386 20.09 39.52 13.54
CA LEU A 386 21.19 39.42 14.50
C LEU A 386 21.73 40.82 14.84
N GLU A 387 21.71 41.19 16.14
CA GLU A 387 22.39 42.37 16.63
C GLU A 387 23.87 42.13 16.72
N LEU A 388 24.65 42.79 15.89
CA LEU A 388 26.12 42.77 15.86
C LEU A 388 26.76 43.83 16.75
N GLY A 389 25.99 44.83 17.16
CA GLY A 389 26.41 45.90 18.05
C GLY A 389 26.49 45.47 19.53
N GLY A 390 26.92 46.38 20.36
CA GLY A 390 27.05 46.14 21.80
C GLY A 390 28.43 45.58 22.22
N ARG A 391 28.46 44.82 23.31
CA ARG A 391 29.72 44.20 23.78
C ARG A 391 30.18 43.10 22.83
N ALA A 392 31.46 43.11 22.46
CA ALA A 392 32.04 42.17 21.51
C ALA A 392 31.81 40.69 21.90
N GLU A 393 31.89 40.36 23.19
CA GLU A 393 31.64 39.03 23.71
C GLU A 393 30.18 38.59 23.50
N THR A 394 29.22 39.48 23.80
CA THR A 394 27.79 39.19 23.61
C THR A 394 27.46 39.06 22.12
N ALA A 395 28.03 39.94 21.29
CA ALA A 395 27.86 39.85 19.84
C ALA A 395 28.43 38.53 19.26
N ARG A 396 29.56 38.08 19.79
CA ARG A 396 30.15 36.78 19.43
C ARG A 396 29.20 35.63 19.81
N ARG A 397 28.75 35.56 21.07
CA ARG A 397 27.80 34.53 21.54
C ARG A 397 26.52 34.46 20.74
N ARG A 398 25.95 35.60 20.34
CA ARG A 398 24.76 35.63 19.44
C ARG A 398 25.10 35.01 18.07
N ARG A 399 26.30 35.32 17.56
CA ARG A 399 26.78 34.80 16.28
C ARG A 399 27.02 33.29 16.35
N ASP A 400 27.66 32.82 17.41
CA ASP A 400 27.95 31.42 17.63
C ASP A 400 26.65 30.60 17.74
N LEU A 401 25.63 31.08 18.49
CA LEU A 401 24.33 30.45 18.58
C LEU A 401 23.63 30.31 17.21
N VAL A 402 23.73 31.35 16.37
CA VAL A 402 23.13 31.30 15.02
C VAL A 402 23.96 30.39 14.13
N ALA A 403 25.28 30.34 14.25
CA ALA A 403 26.14 29.43 13.50
C ALA A 403 25.82 27.96 13.80
N ASP A 404 25.77 27.61 15.09
CA ASP A 404 25.40 26.26 15.54
C ASP A 404 23.98 25.85 15.05
N LEU A 405 23.05 26.80 15.06
CA LEU A 405 21.71 26.58 14.52
C LEU A 405 21.72 26.32 12.99
N LEU A 406 22.52 27.09 12.23
CA LEU A 406 22.64 26.91 10.78
C LEU A 406 23.26 25.57 10.41
N GLU A 407 24.30 25.14 11.13
CA GLU A 407 24.92 23.83 10.97
C GLU A 407 23.88 22.72 11.20
N LEU A 408 23.16 22.79 12.33
CA LEU A 408 22.11 21.83 12.65
C LEU A 408 20.99 21.79 11.59
N LEU A 409 20.58 22.96 11.06
CA LEU A 409 19.57 23.07 10.00
C LEU A 409 20.08 22.50 8.67
N GLY A 410 21.36 22.67 8.36
CA GLY A 410 22.01 22.08 7.19
C GLY A 410 21.96 20.56 7.24
N ASP A 411 22.36 20.00 8.38
CA ASP A 411 22.40 18.55 8.62
C ASP A 411 21.00 17.90 8.60
N GLU A 412 20.01 18.53 9.22
CA GLU A 412 18.69 17.92 9.41
C GLU A 412 17.70 18.19 8.27
N LEU A 413 17.76 19.38 7.66
CA LEU A 413 16.79 19.81 6.65
C LEU A 413 17.38 19.90 5.23
N GLY A 414 18.70 19.99 5.11
CA GLY A 414 19.37 20.17 3.82
C GLY A 414 18.75 21.29 2.99
N GLY A 415 18.47 21.03 1.72
CA GLY A 415 17.89 22.02 0.80
C GLY A 415 16.44 22.41 1.06
N THR A 416 15.74 21.83 2.04
CA THR A 416 14.34 22.16 2.35
C THR A 416 14.20 23.39 3.26
N ALA A 417 15.27 23.80 3.95
CA ALA A 417 15.35 25.05 4.68
C ALA A 417 16.02 26.13 3.83
N ARG A 418 15.37 27.26 3.69
CA ARG A 418 15.96 28.48 3.13
C ARG A 418 16.14 29.48 4.26
N VAL A 419 17.35 29.91 4.48
CA VAL A 419 17.71 30.81 5.57
C VAL A 419 18.32 32.08 5.04
N ALA A 420 17.92 33.22 5.60
CA ALA A 420 18.60 34.49 5.42
C ALA A 420 19.14 34.96 6.77
N VAL A 421 20.35 35.47 6.79
CA VAL A 421 20.93 36.13 7.94
C VAL A 421 20.99 37.62 7.67
N VAL A 422 20.45 38.39 8.60
CA VAL A 422 20.39 39.87 8.54
C VAL A 422 21.05 40.41 9.82
N GLY A 423 22.24 40.94 9.70
CA GLY A 423 22.95 41.56 10.80
C GLY A 423 22.82 43.09 10.80
N HIS A 424 22.73 43.70 11.96
CA HIS A 424 22.75 45.18 12.08
C HIS A 424 23.81 45.68 13.07
N LEU A 425 24.39 46.82 12.69
CA LEU A 425 25.29 47.63 13.53
C LEU A 425 24.52 48.89 13.98
N ASP A 426 25.13 49.65 14.89
CA ASP A 426 24.54 50.88 15.37
C ASP A 426 24.46 51.98 14.28
N HIS A 427 23.45 52.83 14.35
CA HIS A 427 23.38 54.02 13.50
C HIS A 427 24.59 54.93 13.78
N PRO A 428 25.22 55.49 12.75
CA PRO A 428 26.29 56.44 12.92
C PRO A 428 25.85 57.68 13.71
N ILE A 429 26.64 58.05 14.71
CA ILE A 429 26.39 59.27 15.50
C ILE A 429 26.68 60.54 14.68
N ASP A 430 27.61 60.47 13.72
CA ASP A 430 27.97 61.58 12.85
C ASP A 430 26.82 61.87 11.85
N PRO A 431 26.24 63.06 11.85
CA PRO A 431 25.18 63.48 10.92
C PRO A 431 25.54 63.31 9.45
N LYS A 432 26.82 63.36 9.08
CA LYS A 432 27.32 63.17 7.72
C LYS A 432 27.13 61.72 7.23
N HIS A 433 26.99 60.79 8.12
CA HIS A 433 26.84 59.34 7.83
C HIS A 433 25.46 58.79 8.17
N LYS A 434 24.46 59.65 8.47
CA LYS A 434 23.08 59.21 8.86
C LYS A 434 22.40 58.28 7.88
N ASN A 435 22.73 58.38 6.59
CA ASN A 435 22.11 57.58 5.52
C ASN A 435 22.94 56.31 5.19
N ARG A 436 23.98 55.98 6.00
CA ARG A 436 24.74 54.75 5.80
C ARG A 436 23.85 53.56 6.12
N ASP A 437 23.86 52.57 5.22
CA ASP A 437 23.19 51.30 5.48
C ASP A 437 23.84 50.60 6.68
N VAL A 438 23.05 50.37 7.69
CA VAL A 438 23.48 49.73 8.94
C VAL A 438 23.15 48.24 8.98
N VAL A 439 22.43 47.76 7.96
CA VAL A 439 22.00 46.37 7.81
C VAL A 439 22.83 45.69 6.74
N SER A 440 23.34 44.52 7.06
CA SER A 440 24.06 43.66 6.14
C SER A 440 23.49 42.24 6.19
N GLY A 441 23.60 41.48 5.11
CA GLY A 441 23.11 40.13 5.05
C GLY A 441 22.80 39.64 3.64
N GLY A 442 22.32 38.40 3.53
CA GLY A 442 22.05 37.74 2.27
C GLY A 442 20.55 37.49 1.99
N PRO A 443 20.24 36.95 0.82
CA PRO A 443 18.89 36.48 0.48
C PRO A 443 18.56 35.18 1.21
N LEU A 444 17.34 34.71 1.05
CA LEU A 444 16.95 33.35 1.43
C LEU A 444 17.72 32.33 0.56
N GLN A 445 18.51 31.47 1.19
CA GLN A 445 19.43 30.53 0.56
C GLN A 445 19.57 29.24 1.41
N PRO A 446 20.20 28.16 0.92
CA PRO A 446 20.49 26.99 1.74
C PRO A 446 21.24 27.35 3.03
N ALA A 447 21.06 26.55 4.09
CA ALA A 447 21.66 26.84 5.41
C ALA A 447 23.18 27.00 5.36
N ASP A 448 23.88 26.18 4.57
CA ASP A 448 25.34 26.26 4.39
C ASP A 448 25.79 27.60 3.76
N ASP A 449 25.02 28.12 2.80
CA ASP A 449 25.30 29.41 2.19
C ASP A 449 25.01 30.55 3.17
N ALA A 450 23.95 30.40 3.98
CA ALA A 450 23.64 31.35 5.05
C ALA A 450 24.72 31.37 6.13
N ALA A 451 25.35 30.24 6.44
CA ALA A 451 26.48 30.17 7.35
C ALA A 451 27.70 30.95 6.82
N ARG A 452 27.97 30.86 5.52
CA ARG A 452 29.00 31.70 4.87
C ARG A 452 28.67 33.20 4.97
N THR A 453 27.41 33.54 4.69
CA THR A 453 26.94 34.92 4.84
C THR A 453 27.11 35.42 6.29
N LEU A 454 26.82 34.59 7.29
CA LEU A 454 27.01 34.91 8.72
C LEU A 454 28.49 35.19 9.03
N ALA A 455 29.40 34.37 8.49
CA ALA A 455 30.84 34.56 8.68
C ALA A 455 31.35 35.89 8.10
N ASP A 456 30.76 36.30 6.96
CA ASP A 456 31.13 37.57 6.26
C ASP A 456 30.50 38.81 6.87
N LEU A 457 29.59 38.70 7.85
CA LEU A 457 28.99 39.85 8.50
C LEU A 457 30.08 40.67 9.24
N PRO A 458 29.94 42.03 9.24
CA PRO A 458 30.93 42.91 9.87
C PRO A 458 31.05 42.62 11.35
N SER A 459 32.28 42.71 11.85
CA SER A 459 32.56 42.64 13.29
C SER A 459 32.19 43.95 13.98
N PRO A 460 31.75 43.91 15.26
CA PRO A 460 31.43 45.11 16.00
C PRO A 460 32.66 46.03 16.10
N PRO A 461 32.49 47.32 15.92
CA PRO A 461 33.60 48.26 16.10
C PRO A 461 34.06 48.27 17.57
N SER A 462 35.35 48.36 17.76
CA SER A 462 35.96 48.52 19.10
C SER A 462 35.73 49.98 19.56
N GLY A 463 34.81 50.21 20.50
CA GLY A 463 34.54 51.58 20.98
C GLY A 463 33.53 51.66 22.13
N PRO A 464 33.40 52.80 22.80
CA PRO A 464 32.45 52.95 23.89
C PRO A 464 31.01 52.88 23.36
N PHE A 465 30.30 51.91 23.85
CA PHE A 465 28.90 51.65 23.45
C PHE A 465 27.97 52.48 24.31
N GLY A 466 27.42 53.55 23.70
CA GLY A 466 26.48 54.45 24.35
C GLY A 466 25.02 54.32 23.88
N ALA A 467 24.79 53.56 22.81
CA ALA A 467 23.45 53.48 22.24
C ALA A 467 22.51 52.61 23.11
N ARG A 468 21.38 53.17 23.50
CA ARG A 468 20.32 52.53 24.30
C ARG A 468 19.37 51.70 23.44
N ALA A 469 19.34 51.92 22.13
CA ALA A 469 18.56 51.21 21.13
C ALA A 469 19.46 50.69 20.01
N ALA A 470 18.99 49.71 19.27
CA ALA A 470 19.64 49.16 18.10
C ALA A 470 18.76 49.34 16.87
N PRO A 471 19.31 49.39 15.63
CA PRO A 471 18.55 49.56 14.40
C PRO A 471 17.77 48.28 14.01
N LEU A 472 16.99 47.79 14.96
CA LEU A 472 16.21 46.59 14.79
C LEU A 472 15.06 46.81 13.80
N GLU A 473 14.51 48.04 13.73
CA GLU A 473 13.51 48.44 12.77
C GLU A 473 13.96 48.32 11.32
N ASP A 474 15.23 48.62 11.03
CA ASP A 474 15.82 48.48 9.69
C ASP A 474 15.94 47.01 9.29
N SER A 475 16.34 46.17 10.26
CA SER A 475 16.43 44.72 10.04
C SER A 475 15.07 44.06 9.89
N LEU A 476 14.05 44.52 10.63
CA LEU A 476 12.68 44.02 10.51
C LEU A 476 12.05 44.38 9.16
N ASP A 477 12.32 45.60 8.65
CA ASP A 477 11.89 46.01 7.31
C ASP A 477 12.53 45.12 6.23
N ARG A 478 13.84 44.85 6.35
CA ARG A 478 14.55 43.90 5.47
C ARG A 478 14.00 42.50 5.57
N ALA A 479 13.72 42.01 6.79
CA ALA A 479 13.13 40.69 7.01
C ALA A 479 11.72 40.55 6.42
N ALA A 480 10.90 41.63 6.56
CA ALA A 480 9.58 41.69 5.95
C ALA A 480 9.65 41.60 4.43
N ALA A 481 10.61 42.29 3.81
CA ALA A 481 10.84 42.19 2.37
C ALA A 481 11.26 40.78 1.92
N LEU A 482 12.08 40.07 2.70
CA LEU A 482 12.55 38.71 2.41
C LEU A 482 11.44 37.68 2.56
N LEU A 483 10.53 37.85 3.52
CA LEU A 483 9.43 36.91 3.82
C LEU A 483 8.12 37.30 3.09
N ASN A 484 8.11 38.35 2.32
CA ASN A 484 6.95 38.82 1.54
C ASN A 484 6.82 38.01 0.23
N GLY A 485 6.31 36.81 0.32
CA GLY A 485 6.09 35.92 -0.83
C GLY A 485 4.69 35.31 -0.82
N PRO A 486 4.31 34.56 -1.87
CA PRO A 486 3.03 33.86 -1.91
C PRO A 486 2.92 32.86 -0.75
N ARG A 487 1.70 32.67 -0.24
CA ARG A 487 1.40 31.66 0.80
C ARG A 487 1.33 30.27 0.16
N ASP A 488 2.48 29.67 -0.07
CA ASP A 488 2.64 28.39 -0.76
C ASP A 488 2.78 27.16 0.17
N GLY A 489 2.29 27.31 1.41
CA GLY A 489 2.35 26.23 2.40
C GLY A 489 3.68 26.12 3.14
N ARG A 490 4.61 27.05 2.96
CA ARG A 490 5.90 27.10 3.70
C ARG A 490 5.72 27.65 5.10
N ALA A 491 6.45 27.10 6.05
CA ALA A 491 6.57 27.69 7.38
C ALA A 491 7.51 28.92 7.29
N ARG A 492 7.01 30.09 7.70
CA ARG A 492 7.80 31.33 7.71
C ARG A 492 8.09 31.74 9.15
N ILE A 493 9.35 31.98 9.44
CA ILE A 493 9.81 32.24 10.78
C ILE A 493 10.78 33.41 10.76
N LEU A 494 10.60 34.31 11.69
CA LEU A 494 11.57 35.34 12.05
C LEU A 494 12.16 34.97 13.41
N LEU A 495 13.47 34.76 13.47
CA LEU A 495 14.25 34.63 14.68
C LEU A 495 15.03 35.92 14.92
N THR A 496 14.68 36.64 15.98
CA THR A 496 15.39 37.84 16.39
C THR A 496 16.33 37.52 17.53
N VAL A 497 17.64 37.74 17.35
CA VAL A 497 18.69 37.52 18.37
C VAL A 497 19.31 38.86 18.70
N ALA A 498 18.82 39.52 19.73
CA ALA A 498 19.22 40.87 20.08
C ALA A 498 18.96 41.17 21.56
N GLY A 499 19.61 42.20 22.10
CA GLY A 499 19.45 42.61 23.50
C GLY A 499 18.93 44.01 23.70
N ARG A 500 19.14 44.89 22.73
CA ARG A 500 18.68 46.27 22.81
C ARG A 500 17.35 46.46 22.08
N PRO A 501 16.45 47.31 22.59
CA PRO A 501 15.16 47.58 21.93
C PRO A 501 15.37 48.36 20.61
N PRO A 502 14.40 48.31 19.70
CA PRO A 502 14.41 49.17 18.49
C PRO A 502 14.29 50.66 18.85
N HIS A 503 14.67 51.53 17.91
CA HIS A 503 14.45 52.94 18.06
C HIS A 503 12.94 53.28 18.04
N PRO A 504 12.49 54.28 18.80
CA PRO A 504 11.10 54.71 18.74
C PRO A 504 10.78 55.27 17.35
N GLY A 505 9.58 54.96 16.84
CA GLY A 505 9.07 55.54 15.61
C GLY A 505 8.80 57.03 15.77
N SER A 506 9.01 57.83 14.69
CA SER A 506 8.66 59.26 14.68
C SER A 506 7.16 59.45 14.98
N GLY A 507 6.84 60.06 16.13
CA GLY A 507 5.47 60.46 16.52
C GLY A 507 4.87 59.72 17.72
N HIS A 508 5.50 58.69 18.25
CA HIS A 508 5.06 58.05 19.49
C HIS A 508 6.15 58.24 20.55
N GLY A 509 5.98 59.35 21.31
CA GLY A 509 6.83 59.58 22.48
C GLY A 509 6.61 58.50 23.52
N ASP A 510 7.46 57.51 23.60
CA ASP A 510 7.71 56.78 24.82
C ASP A 510 8.43 57.74 25.77
N VAL A 511 7.65 58.45 26.57
CA VAL A 511 8.01 59.65 27.37
C VAL A 511 9.08 59.35 28.44
N ILE A 512 9.54 58.08 28.60
CA ILE A 512 10.37 57.74 29.75
C ILE A 512 11.87 57.68 29.43
N ARG A 513 12.30 57.72 28.15
CA ARG A 513 13.73 57.63 27.77
C ARG A 513 14.08 58.53 26.58
N PRO A 514 15.14 59.35 26.70
CA PRO A 514 15.65 60.08 25.54
C PRO A 514 16.43 59.11 24.62
N VAL A 515 15.71 58.37 23.79
CA VAL A 515 16.29 57.61 22.68
C VAL A 515 15.97 58.37 21.39
N GLU A 516 16.96 58.58 20.56
CA GLU A 516 16.76 59.24 19.28
C GLU A 516 15.88 58.36 18.38
N PRO A 517 14.95 58.94 17.61
CA PRO A 517 14.15 58.21 16.63
C PRO A 517 15.04 57.67 15.51
N CYS A 518 14.60 56.59 14.85
CA CYS A 518 15.28 55.99 13.71
C CYS A 518 15.53 57.06 12.61
N PRO A 519 16.77 57.24 12.17
CA PRO A 519 17.11 58.18 11.09
C PRO A 519 16.39 57.90 9.78
N HIS A 520 16.08 56.62 9.49
CA HIS A 520 15.36 56.18 8.31
C HIS A 520 13.84 56.29 8.46
N ARG A 521 13.34 56.74 9.61
CA ARG A 521 11.91 56.90 9.94
C ARG A 521 11.11 55.60 9.85
N LEU A 522 11.74 54.45 10.03
CA LEU A 522 11.11 53.14 10.04
C LEU A 522 10.36 52.91 11.37
N ASN A 523 9.27 52.18 11.28
CA ASN A 523 8.46 51.85 12.43
C ASN A 523 8.45 50.33 12.64
N TRP A 524 9.19 49.84 13.64
CA TRP A 524 9.31 48.43 13.95
C TRP A 524 7.96 47.74 14.22
N ARG A 525 6.98 48.46 14.84
CA ARG A 525 5.64 47.93 15.09
C ARG A 525 4.89 47.65 13.80
N GLN A 526 5.02 48.50 12.83
CA GLN A 526 4.42 48.31 11.53
C GLN A 526 5.01 47.12 10.78
N SER A 527 6.34 46.98 10.81
CA SER A 527 7.04 45.83 10.21
C SER A 527 6.68 44.53 10.91
N ALA A 528 6.60 44.52 12.26
CA ALA A 528 6.18 43.33 13.04
C ALA A 528 4.73 42.93 12.73
N ALA A 529 3.80 43.92 12.71
CA ALA A 529 2.40 43.67 12.37
C ALA A 529 2.21 43.15 10.94
N GLN A 530 3.00 43.65 9.98
CA GLN A 530 3.01 43.15 8.61
C GLN A 530 3.48 41.69 8.53
N LEU A 531 4.53 41.34 9.26
CA LEU A 531 5.04 39.94 9.36
C LEU A 531 3.99 39.02 9.96
N GLU A 532 3.37 39.39 11.08
CA GLU A 532 2.28 38.63 11.69
C GLU A 532 1.08 38.45 10.75
N ALA A 533 0.64 39.53 10.10
CA ALA A 533 -0.45 39.47 9.13
C ALA A 533 -0.12 38.58 7.93
N SER A 534 1.16 38.40 7.61
CA SER A 534 1.67 37.50 6.59
C SER A 534 1.82 36.05 7.10
N GLY A 535 1.48 35.77 8.36
CA GLY A 535 1.55 34.44 8.98
C GLY A 535 2.97 34.03 9.38
N VAL A 536 3.89 34.98 9.53
CA VAL A 536 5.25 34.74 10.02
C VAL A 536 5.22 34.53 11.54
N ARG A 537 5.85 33.46 12.01
CA ARG A 537 6.04 33.21 13.45
C ARG A 537 7.20 34.05 13.96
N LEU A 538 6.96 34.85 15.01
CA LEU A 538 7.96 35.72 15.60
C LEU A 538 8.56 35.05 16.85
N ILE A 539 9.87 34.83 16.84
CA ILE A 539 10.64 34.19 17.91
C ILE A 539 11.79 35.10 18.29
N ALA A 540 12.03 35.29 19.60
CA ALA A 540 13.10 36.13 20.08
C ALA A 540 14.04 35.43 21.06
N VAL A 541 15.32 35.62 20.88
CA VAL A 541 16.38 35.34 21.85
C VAL A 541 16.93 36.67 22.34
N THR A 542 16.79 36.93 23.63
CA THR A 542 17.19 38.21 24.23
C THR A 542 18.35 38.03 25.15
N ASP A 543 19.18 39.05 25.28
CA ASP A 543 20.21 39.03 26.33
C ASP A 543 19.56 38.89 27.70
N ALA A 544 20.25 38.20 28.63
CA ALA A 544 19.80 38.14 30.01
C ALA A 544 19.65 39.53 30.60
N PRO A 545 18.57 39.76 31.42
CA PRO A 545 18.39 41.05 32.05
C PRO A 545 19.61 41.38 32.95
N ALA A 546 20.08 42.63 32.85
CA ALA A 546 21.15 43.08 33.71
C ALA A 546 20.77 42.94 35.20
N PRO A 547 21.72 42.60 36.09
CA PRO A 547 21.46 42.58 37.51
C PRO A 547 20.91 43.93 38.00
N LYS A 548 19.89 43.91 38.87
CA LYS A 548 19.30 45.11 39.42
C LYS A 548 20.39 45.96 40.10
N GLY A 549 20.45 47.26 39.79
CA GLY A 549 21.33 48.23 40.46
C GLY A 549 22.67 48.53 39.76
N VAL A 550 22.90 48.08 38.52
CA VAL A 550 24.06 48.52 37.75
C VAL A 550 23.75 49.84 37.00
N PRO A 551 24.39 50.97 37.34
CA PRO A 551 24.10 52.23 36.71
C PRO A 551 24.34 52.17 35.17
N GLY A 552 23.39 52.70 34.38
CA GLY A 552 23.50 52.74 32.91
C GLY A 552 23.01 51.50 32.18
N GLN A 553 22.52 50.45 32.87
CA GLN A 553 21.96 49.25 32.25
C GLN A 553 20.43 49.14 32.37
N ASP A 554 19.72 50.18 32.86
CA ASP A 554 18.25 50.22 33.02
C ASP A 554 17.44 50.06 31.71
N GLY A 555 18.16 50.02 30.55
CA GLY A 555 17.54 49.77 29.25
C GLY A 555 17.16 48.32 28.92
N ARG A 556 17.74 47.37 29.69
CA ARG A 556 17.55 45.93 29.40
C ARG A 556 16.54 45.34 30.35
N ARG A 557 15.24 45.65 30.15
CA ARG A 557 14.18 45.04 30.94
C ARG A 557 13.65 43.81 30.19
N ARG A 558 13.56 42.68 30.92
CA ARG A 558 12.88 41.47 30.44
C ARG A 558 11.44 41.72 30.04
N ASP A 559 10.80 42.74 30.62
CA ASP A 559 9.40 43.10 30.40
C ASP A 559 9.22 44.23 29.39
N ALA A 560 10.24 44.51 28.57
CA ALA A 560 10.10 45.52 27.52
C ALA A 560 9.03 45.07 26.49
N PRO A 561 8.05 45.94 26.16
CA PRO A 561 6.90 45.55 25.32
C PRO A 561 7.32 45.11 23.91
N GLU A 562 8.47 45.52 23.45
CA GLU A 562 9.04 45.12 22.15
C GLU A 562 9.27 43.63 22.06
N TRP A 563 9.82 43.03 23.13
CA TRP A 563 10.12 41.60 23.18
C TRP A 563 8.86 40.73 23.35
N ALA A 564 7.78 41.31 23.88
CA ALA A 564 6.48 40.62 23.90
C ALA A 564 5.89 40.47 22.49
N VAL A 565 6.13 41.43 21.61
CA VAL A 565 5.71 41.38 20.21
C VAL A 565 6.65 40.50 19.40
N LEU A 566 7.98 40.78 19.45
CA LEU A 566 8.97 40.07 18.63
C LEU A 566 9.19 38.61 19.05
N GLY A 567 8.81 38.27 20.26
CA GLY A 567 8.81 36.89 20.79
C GLY A 567 7.40 36.34 21.01
N ALA A 568 6.40 36.80 20.25
CA ALA A 568 5.00 36.40 20.44
C ALA A 568 4.78 34.89 20.37
N ALA A 569 5.50 34.18 19.50
CA ALA A 569 5.43 32.73 19.42
C ALA A 569 6.32 32.04 20.47
N HIS A 570 7.49 32.59 20.78
CA HIS A 570 8.41 32.10 21.81
C HIS A 570 9.49 33.13 22.13
N ARG A 571 9.86 33.19 23.39
CA ARG A 571 10.96 34.03 23.87
C ARG A 571 11.85 33.26 24.84
N THR A 572 13.17 33.34 24.68
CA THR A 572 14.17 32.76 25.56
C THR A 572 15.33 33.71 25.81
N ASP A 573 16.13 33.47 26.87
CA ASP A 573 17.32 34.24 27.18
C ASP A 573 18.55 33.63 26.49
N LEU A 574 19.45 34.45 25.97
CA LEU A 574 20.68 34.00 25.29
C LEU A 574 21.54 33.04 26.15
N ASP A 575 21.53 33.22 27.48
CA ASP A 575 22.29 32.38 28.40
C ASP A 575 21.72 30.97 28.54
N SER A 576 20.44 30.78 28.23
CA SER A 576 19.74 29.49 28.29
C SER A 576 19.42 28.92 26.91
N ALA A 577 19.69 29.67 25.85
CA ALA A 577 19.42 29.23 24.48
C ALA A 577 20.55 28.32 23.95
N ASP A 578 20.17 27.23 23.35
CA ASP A 578 21.04 26.36 22.54
C ASP A 578 20.42 26.08 21.18
N ALA A 579 21.22 25.66 20.23
CA ALA A 579 20.78 25.42 18.84
C ALA A 579 19.69 24.34 18.75
N ALA A 580 19.81 23.24 19.51
CA ALA A 580 18.86 22.14 19.49
C ALA A 580 17.50 22.56 20.09
N GLY A 581 17.50 23.28 21.21
CA GLY A 581 16.30 23.86 21.81
C GLY A 581 15.61 24.84 20.89
N LEU A 582 16.38 25.72 20.23
CA LEU A 582 15.83 26.63 19.23
C LEU A 582 15.25 25.89 18.03
N ALA A 583 15.91 24.88 17.51
CA ALA A 583 15.41 24.11 16.38
C ALA A 583 14.06 23.42 16.71
N LYS A 584 13.87 22.94 17.94
CA LYS A 584 12.56 22.43 18.41
C LYS A 584 11.51 23.55 18.48
N VAL A 585 11.86 24.69 19.06
CA VAL A 585 10.96 25.86 19.14
C VAL A 585 10.58 26.38 17.75
N LEU A 586 11.52 26.39 16.84
CA LEU A 586 11.27 26.70 15.41
C LEU A 586 10.36 25.67 14.76
N GLY A 587 10.19 24.48 15.36
CA GLY A 587 9.41 23.39 14.79
C GLY A 587 10.13 22.72 13.61
N VAL A 588 11.45 22.84 13.53
CA VAL A 588 12.28 22.20 12.49
C VAL A 588 12.87 20.87 12.96
N LEU A 589 12.95 20.64 14.26
CA LEU A 589 13.16 19.33 14.85
C LEU A 589 11.89 18.83 15.54
N PRO A 590 11.59 17.53 15.46
CA PRO A 590 10.48 16.96 16.21
C PRO A 590 10.75 17.05 17.72
N ASP A 591 9.70 17.28 18.51
CA ASP A 591 9.73 16.94 19.93
C ASP A 591 10.00 15.45 20.06
N GLY A 592 10.89 15.05 20.97
CA GLY A 592 11.44 13.69 21.05
C GLY A 592 10.43 12.56 21.15
N ASP A 593 9.16 12.84 21.48
CA ASP A 593 8.04 11.89 21.60
C ASP A 593 7.09 11.87 20.40
N ALA A 594 7.33 12.68 19.35
CA ALA A 594 6.44 12.68 18.20
C ALA A 594 6.61 11.37 17.41
N PRO A 595 5.53 10.58 17.20
CA PRO A 595 5.63 9.36 16.43
C PRO A 595 6.04 9.68 14.98
N PRO A 596 6.87 8.82 14.37
CA PRO A 596 7.30 9.01 12.99
C PRO A 596 6.10 9.01 12.04
N LEU A 597 6.16 9.86 11.04
CA LEU A 597 5.14 9.89 9.99
C LEU A 597 5.17 8.58 9.20
N PRO A 598 3.99 7.97 8.94
CA PRO A 598 3.92 6.64 8.31
C PRO A 598 4.28 6.64 6.83
N PHE A 599 4.12 7.75 6.13
CA PHE A 599 4.38 7.89 4.69
C PHE A 599 5.32 9.06 4.41
N PRO A 600 6.00 9.06 3.24
CA PRO A 600 6.75 10.20 2.79
C PRO A 600 5.84 11.41 2.55
N LEU A 601 6.44 12.58 2.50
CA LEU A 601 5.76 13.84 2.21
C LEU A 601 5.80 14.13 0.71
N VAL A 602 4.78 14.80 0.21
CA VAL A 602 4.82 15.44 -1.11
C VAL A 602 5.93 16.50 -1.11
N PRO A 603 6.71 16.65 -2.19
CA PRO A 603 7.80 17.60 -2.31
C PRO A 603 7.42 19.05 -2.02
#